data_612cb6e31420b01a9b84ec703d1451d4
#
_entry.id   612cb6e31420b01a9b84ec703d1451d4
#
_cell.length_a   1.000
_cell.length_b   1.000
_cell.length_c   1.000
_cell.angle_alpha   90.00
_cell.angle_beta   90.00
_cell.angle_gamma   90.00
#
_symmetry.space_group_name_H-M   'P 1'
#
loop_
_entity.id
_entity.type
_entity.pdbx_description
1 polymer ?
#
loop_
_entity_poly.entity_id
_entity_poly.type
_entity_poly.pdbx_seq_one_letter_code
_entity_poly.pdbx_strand_id
1 'polypeptide(L)'
;SAASDVYKRQVTLMALGDDLIHNCVYWSAQTPEGGYDFTSFFDDIRPTVRQYDLACINQETILVKDRELIESYPVFGSPIEVADALADTGFNVVTFASNHCFDKKETGITDTLSYFHETYPEITTLGIHDTEADAEAISIVEKNGIRIAMLNFTYGLNNSMPEKRWMIDMLSSQETVCGRIEQAKQAADFVIVFPHWG
;
A
#
# COMPACT_ATOMS: atom_id res chain seq x y z
N SER A 1 -7.39 9.11 -36.94
CA SER A 1 -6.37 10.13 -37.19
C SER A 1 -5.31 10.07 -36.10
N ALA A 2 -4.03 10.37 -36.40
CA ALA A 2 -2.92 10.29 -35.46
C ALA A 2 -3.17 11.06 -34.13
N ALA A 3 -3.97 12.11 -34.13
CA ALA A 3 -4.34 12.86 -32.94
C ALA A 3 -5.25 12.07 -31.96
N SER A 4 -6.12 11.17 -32.46
CA SER A 4 -6.98 10.36 -31.59
C SER A 4 -6.23 9.20 -30.94
N ASP A 5 -5.11 8.76 -31.52
CA ASP A 5 -4.32 7.66 -30.97
C ASP A 5 -3.35 8.13 -29.87
N VAL A 6 -2.94 9.41 -29.88
CA VAL A 6 -2.11 9.99 -28.81
C VAL A 6 -2.89 10.05 -27.49
N TYR A 7 -4.18 10.38 -27.50
CA TYR A 7 -5.03 10.41 -26.31
C TYR A 7 -5.40 9.01 -25.78
N LYS A 8 -5.23 7.95 -26.56
CA LYS A 8 -5.50 6.57 -26.12
C LYS A 8 -4.39 5.94 -25.29
N ARG A 9 -3.24 6.61 -25.14
CA ARG A 9 -2.10 6.14 -24.34
C ARG A 9 -1.83 7.08 -23.16
N GLN A 10 -2.85 7.41 -22.43
CA GLN A 10 -2.76 8.20 -21.21
C GLN A 10 -3.19 7.34 -20.03
N VAL A 11 -2.49 7.49 -18.91
CA VAL A 11 -2.87 6.96 -17.61
C VAL A 11 -2.99 8.13 -16.65
N THR A 12 -4.11 8.22 -15.97
CA THR A 12 -4.35 9.20 -14.92
C THR A 12 -4.02 8.58 -13.57
N LEU A 13 -3.27 9.31 -12.74
CA LEU A 13 -2.87 8.85 -11.43
C LEU A 13 -3.27 9.86 -10.36
N MET A 14 -3.82 9.35 -9.25
CA MET A 14 -4.05 10.06 -8.00
C MET A 14 -3.24 9.39 -6.90
N ALA A 15 -2.54 10.14 -6.08
CA ALA A 15 -1.84 9.64 -4.92
C ALA A 15 -2.25 10.44 -3.68
N LEU A 16 -2.66 9.73 -2.63
CA LEU A 16 -2.95 10.28 -1.32
C LEU A 16 -1.81 9.94 -0.36
N GLY A 17 -1.67 10.74 0.69
CA GLY A 17 -0.70 10.53 1.75
C GLY A 17 -1.12 9.44 2.73
N ASP A 18 -0.77 9.64 3.99
CA ASP A 18 -0.82 8.63 5.03
C ASP A 18 -2.23 8.40 5.57
N ASP A 19 -2.69 7.16 5.51
CA ASP A 19 -3.83 6.66 6.25
C ASP A 19 -3.32 6.10 7.59
N LEU A 20 -3.38 6.94 8.61
CA LEU A 20 -2.85 6.69 9.95
C LEU A 20 -4.01 6.44 10.93
N ILE A 21 -4.27 5.19 11.25
CA ILE A 21 -5.43 4.79 12.04
C ILE A 21 -5.14 4.88 13.54
N HIS A 22 -5.42 6.04 14.13
CA HIS A 22 -5.40 6.23 15.58
C HIS A 22 -6.64 5.63 16.26
N ASN A 23 -6.58 5.49 17.60
CA ASN A 23 -7.68 4.95 18.40
C ASN A 23 -9.03 5.65 18.18
N CYS A 24 -9.05 6.97 18.08
CA CYS A 24 -10.28 7.71 17.81
C CYS A 24 -10.93 7.32 16.46
N VAL A 25 -10.11 6.95 15.47
CA VAL A 25 -10.57 6.52 14.15
C VAL A 25 -11.25 5.16 14.27
N TYR A 26 -10.54 4.12 14.78
CA TYR A 26 -11.15 2.80 14.86
C TYR A 26 -12.26 2.69 15.91
N TRP A 27 -12.27 3.50 16.97
CA TRP A 27 -13.42 3.57 17.89
C TRP A 27 -14.67 4.12 17.18
N SER A 28 -14.51 5.11 16.30
CA SER A 28 -15.62 5.66 15.52
C SER A 28 -16.14 4.72 14.44
N ALA A 29 -15.33 3.73 14.05
CA ALA A 29 -15.69 2.73 13.05
C ALA A 29 -16.34 1.47 13.66
N GLN A 30 -16.45 1.36 15.00
CA GLN A 30 -17.05 0.19 15.64
C GLN A 30 -18.50 0.00 15.24
N THR A 31 -18.88 -1.24 14.92
CA THR A 31 -20.27 -1.62 14.64
C THR A 31 -20.95 -2.23 15.88
N PRO A 32 -22.29 -2.20 15.96
CA PRO A 32 -23.03 -2.81 17.08
C PRO A 32 -22.75 -4.32 17.25
N GLU A 33 -22.36 -5.00 16.19
CA GLU A 33 -22.06 -6.43 16.14
C GLU A 33 -20.62 -6.75 16.61
N GLY A 34 -19.82 -5.71 16.96
CA GLY A 34 -18.46 -5.87 17.46
C GLY A 34 -17.39 -5.95 16.37
N GLY A 35 -17.70 -5.58 15.13
CA GLY A 35 -16.75 -5.40 14.02
C GLY A 35 -16.37 -3.94 13.82
N TYR A 36 -15.83 -3.64 12.63
CA TYR A 36 -15.48 -2.29 12.21
C TYR A 36 -15.99 -2.02 10.79
N ASP A 37 -16.38 -0.78 10.53
CA ASP A 37 -16.74 -0.29 9.20
C ASP A 37 -16.13 1.11 8.99
N PHE A 38 -15.16 1.19 8.08
CA PHE A 38 -14.47 2.43 7.73
C PHE A 38 -15.00 3.05 6.44
N THR A 39 -16.02 2.45 5.80
CA THR A 39 -16.46 2.84 4.45
C THR A 39 -16.86 4.32 4.38
N SER A 40 -17.60 4.81 5.39
CA SER A 40 -18.08 6.20 5.43
C SER A 40 -16.99 7.25 5.57
N PHE A 41 -15.80 6.87 6.05
CA PHE A 41 -14.67 7.82 6.20
C PHE A 41 -14.18 8.36 4.85
N PHE A 42 -14.44 7.62 3.77
CA PHE A 42 -14.01 7.94 2.42
C PHE A 42 -15.13 8.49 1.52
N ASP A 43 -16.35 8.71 2.03
CA ASP A 43 -17.52 9.09 1.23
C ASP A 43 -17.27 10.33 0.37
N ASP A 44 -16.64 11.36 0.93
CA ASP A 44 -16.42 12.63 0.24
C ASP A 44 -15.38 12.51 -0.90
N ILE A 45 -14.39 11.63 -0.77
CA ILE A 45 -13.32 11.49 -1.77
C ILE A 45 -13.58 10.36 -2.77
N ARG A 46 -14.44 9.39 -2.43
CA ARG A 46 -14.75 8.21 -3.27
C ARG A 46 -15.11 8.58 -4.71
N PRO A 47 -15.98 9.57 -4.98
CA PRO A 47 -16.32 9.94 -6.36
C PRO A 47 -15.12 10.47 -7.14
N THR A 48 -14.15 11.09 -6.47
CA THR A 48 -12.92 11.58 -7.09
C THR A 48 -11.94 10.46 -7.35
N VAL A 49 -11.70 9.59 -6.35
CA VAL A 49 -10.78 8.43 -6.45
C VAL A 49 -11.14 7.56 -7.65
N ARG A 50 -12.42 7.27 -7.84
CA ARG A 50 -12.93 6.41 -8.92
C ARG A 50 -12.80 6.98 -10.34
N GLN A 51 -12.33 8.23 -10.49
CA GLN A 51 -12.10 8.84 -11.80
C GLN A 51 -10.70 8.58 -12.36
N TYR A 52 -9.80 8.02 -11.55
CA TYR A 52 -8.41 7.79 -11.94
C TYR A 52 -8.15 6.33 -12.30
N ASP A 53 -7.28 6.12 -13.29
CA ASP A 53 -6.83 4.79 -13.69
C ASP A 53 -6.02 4.10 -12.59
N LEU A 54 -5.17 4.88 -11.92
CA LEU A 54 -4.39 4.47 -10.74
C LEU A 54 -4.71 5.40 -9.58
N ALA A 55 -5.29 4.84 -8.53
CA ALA A 55 -5.59 5.51 -7.28
C ALA A 55 -4.76 4.90 -6.17
N CYS A 56 -3.79 5.66 -5.69
CA CYS A 56 -2.79 5.21 -4.73
C CYS A 56 -3.03 5.84 -3.35
N ILE A 57 -2.82 5.08 -2.28
CA ILE A 57 -2.83 5.56 -0.90
C ILE A 57 -1.72 4.89 -0.10
N ASN A 58 -1.10 5.62 0.83
CA ASN A 58 -0.20 5.04 1.80
C ASN A 58 -0.98 4.57 3.03
N GLN A 59 -1.09 3.26 3.23
CA GLN A 59 -1.59 2.68 4.47
C GLN A 59 -0.43 2.61 5.46
N GLU A 60 -0.30 3.64 6.28
CA GLU A 60 0.86 3.80 7.16
C GLU A 60 0.87 2.77 8.28
N THR A 61 -0.29 2.50 8.88
CA THR A 61 -0.41 1.55 9.99
C THR A 61 -0.75 0.14 9.48
N ILE A 62 0.05 -0.85 9.92
CA ILE A 62 -0.13 -2.25 9.50
C ILE A 62 -1.48 -2.80 9.96
N LEU A 63 -2.10 -3.66 9.14
CA LEU A 63 -3.40 -4.26 9.42
C LEU A 63 -3.24 -5.60 10.16
N VAL A 64 -4.22 -5.95 10.99
CA VAL A 64 -4.24 -7.19 11.76
C VAL A 64 -5.63 -7.84 11.73
N LYS A 65 -5.65 -9.19 11.63
CA LYS A 65 -6.88 -10.01 11.71
C LYS A 65 -7.29 -10.25 13.16
N ASP A 66 -6.31 -10.41 14.06
CA ASP A 66 -6.54 -10.64 15.47
C ASP A 66 -6.93 -9.33 16.18
N ARG A 67 -8.12 -9.33 16.78
CA ARG A 67 -8.66 -8.19 17.54
C ARG A 67 -7.80 -7.79 18.74
N GLU A 68 -7.08 -8.73 19.34
CA GLU A 68 -6.21 -8.47 20.47
C GLU A 68 -4.95 -7.68 20.08
N LEU A 69 -4.60 -7.66 18.79
CA LEU A 69 -3.48 -6.90 18.25
C LEU A 69 -3.85 -5.47 17.84
N ILE A 70 -5.14 -5.10 17.89
CA ILE A 70 -5.58 -3.73 17.57
C ILE A 70 -5.10 -2.78 18.64
N GLU A 71 -4.28 -1.83 18.23
CA GLU A 71 -3.61 -0.89 19.13
C GLU A 71 -3.31 0.42 18.40
N SER A 72 -3.23 1.50 19.16
CA SER A 72 -2.86 2.82 18.65
C SER A 72 -1.42 3.15 19.02
N TYR A 73 -1.05 4.44 18.87
CA TYR A 73 0.28 4.95 19.23
C TYR A 73 0.76 4.39 20.60
N PRO A 74 2.04 3.98 20.73
CA PRO A 74 3.11 4.10 19.73
C PRO A 74 3.32 2.86 18.82
N VAL A 75 2.56 1.78 19.02
CA VAL A 75 2.72 0.50 18.31
C VAL A 75 1.39 0.13 17.65
N PHE A 76 1.22 0.58 16.42
CA PHE A 76 -0.06 0.44 15.73
C PHE A 76 -0.35 -0.98 15.25
N GLY A 77 -1.63 -1.36 15.38
CA GLY A 77 -2.25 -2.47 14.70
C GLY A 77 -3.68 -2.06 14.35
N SER A 78 -3.98 -1.93 13.06
CA SER A 78 -5.28 -1.44 12.60
C SER A 78 -6.20 -2.59 12.24
N PRO A 79 -7.53 -2.46 12.43
CA PRO A 79 -8.48 -3.49 12.03
C PRO A 79 -8.36 -3.82 10.53
N ILE A 80 -8.43 -5.11 10.19
CA ILE A 80 -8.29 -5.57 8.81
C ILE A 80 -9.36 -4.99 7.88
N GLU A 81 -10.50 -4.57 8.39
CA GLU A 81 -11.61 -3.97 7.65
C GLU A 81 -11.26 -2.61 7.03
N VAL A 82 -10.14 -2.01 7.39
CA VAL A 82 -9.59 -0.86 6.65
C VAL A 82 -9.38 -1.24 5.18
N ALA A 83 -8.90 -2.46 4.90
CA ALA A 83 -8.72 -2.94 3.53
C ALA A 83 -10.03 -2.93 2.72
N ASP A 84 -11.16 -3.29 3.36
CA ASP A 84 -12.48 -3.27 2.71
C ASP A 84 -12.90 -1.86 2.32
N ALA A 85 -12.64 -0.88 3.19
CA ALA A 85 -12.94 0.52 2.91
C ALA A 85 -12.05 1.10 1.80
N LEU A 86 -10.77 0.74 1.76
CA LEU A 86 -9.87 1.14 0.69
C LEU A 86 -10.33 0.58 -0.66
N ALA A 87 -10.68 -0.70 -0.71
CA ALA A 87 -11.21 -1.36 -1.90
C ALA A 87 -12.54 -0.74 -2.36
N ASP A 88 -13.50 -0.55 -1.45
CA ASP A 88 -14.79 0.09 -1.76
C ASP A 88 -14.60 1.53 -2.26
N THR A 89 -13.65 2.26 -1.74
CA THR A 89 -13.34 3.63 -2.19
C THR A 89 -12.84 3.64 -3.64
N GLY A 90 -12.14 2.59 -4.07
CA GLY A 90 -11.61 2.44 -5.43
C GLY A 90 -10.10 2.59 -5.51
N PHE A 91 -9.39 2.54 -4.37
CA PHE A 91 -7.93 2.45 -4.38
C PHE A 91 -7.50 1.11 -4.97
N ASN A 92 -6.60 1.16 -5.93
CA ASN A 92 -6.07 -0.02 -6.61
C ASN A 92 -4.56 -0.18 -6.47
N VAL A 93 -3.91 0.76 -5.77
CA VAL A 93 -2.50 0.67 -5.34
C VAL A 93 -2.43 1.11 -3.88
N VAL A 94 -1.93 0.24 -3.01
CA VAL A 94 -1.74 0.53 -1.59
C VAL A 94 -0.27 0.33 -1.23
N THR A 95 0.36 1.40 -0.76
CA THR A 95 1.74 1.36 -0.27
C THR A 95 1.75 1.10 1.22
N PHE A 96 2.69 0.28 1.70
CA PHE A 96 2.80 -0.11 3.10
C PHE A 96 4.16 0.16 3.72
N ALA A 97 5.24 0.34 2.92
CA ALA A 97 6.55 0.64 3.49
C ALA A 97 6.51 1.99 4.19
N SER A 98 6.38 1.94 5.51
CA SER A 98 6.32 3.07 6.44
C SER A 98 7.10 2.73 7.71
N ASN A 99 7.31 3.70 8.59
CA ASN A 99 7.92 3.45 9.90
C ASN A 99 7.05 2.59 10.82
N HIS A 100 5.75 2.46 10.53
CA HIS A 100 4.78 1.64 11.28
C HIS A 100 4.44 0.29 10.65
N CYS A 101 5.01 -0.05 9.49
CA CYS A 101 4.66 -1.29 8.78
C CYS A 101 5.09 -2.58 9.51
N PHE A 102 5.98 -2.50 10.51
CA PHE A 102 6.45 -3.64 11.29
C PHE A 102 6.06 -3.59 12.77
N ASP A 103 5.10 -2.77 13.14
CA ASP A 103 4.66 -2.61 14.53
C ASP A 103 4.07 -3.90 15.11
N LYS A 104 3.44 -4.72 14.30
CA LYS A 104 2.91 -6.06 14.67
C LYS A 104 3.75 -7.21 14.11
N LYS A 105 5.05 -6.94 13.84
CA LYS A 105 6.04 -7.92 13.37
C LYS A 105 5.60 -8.65 12.10
N GLU A 106 6.08 -9.87 11.91
CA GLU A 106 5.73 -10.70 10.75
C GLU A 106 4.23 -10.97 10.66
N THR A 107 3.53 -11.09 11.80
CA THR A 107 2.09 -11.31 11.84
C THR A 107 1.32 -10.21 11.13
N GLY A 108 1.64 -8.93 11.40
CA GLY A 108 0.98 -7.82 10.72
C GLY A 108 1.19 -7.84 9.21
N ILE A 109 2.42 -8.10 8.74
CA ILE A 109 2.71 -8.22 7.30
C ILE A 109 1.92 -9.38 6.68
N THR A 110 1.95 -10.56 7.31
CA THR A 110 1.26 -11.75 6.81
C THR A 110 -0.26 -11.55 6.79
N ASP A 111 -0.84 -11.00 7.86
CA ASP A 111 -2.27 -10.71 7.92
C ASP A 111 -2.71 -9.76 6.82
N THR A 112 -1.96 -8.66 6.66
CA THR A 112 -2.23 -7.64 5.63
C THR A 112 -2.18 -8.26 4.24
N LEU A 113 -1.05 -8.88 3.86
CA LEU A 113 -0.85 -9.39 2.51
C LEU A 113 -1.79 -10.54 2.18
N SER A 114 -1.97 -11.52 3.10
CA SER A 114 -2.90 -12.62 2.86
C SER A 114 -4.34 -12.13 2.65
N TYR A 115 -4.76 -11.12 3.40
CA TYR A 115 -6.10 -10.56 3.23
C TYR A 115 -6.29 -9.89 1.87
N PHE A 116 -5.34 -9.04 1.45
CA PHE A 116 -5.40 -8.43 0.12
C PHE A 116 -5.35 -9.47 -0.99
N HIS A 117 -4.42 -10.43 -0.94
CA HIS A 117 -4.28 -11.45 -1.97
C HIS A 117 -5.52 -12.37 -2.09
N GLU A 118 -6.16 -12.69 -0.97
CA GLU A 118 -7.35 -13.56 -0.94
C GLU A 118 -8.63 -12.83 -1.31
N THR A 119 -8.78 -11.56 -0.87
CA THR A 119 -10.06 -10.83 -0.98
C THR A 119 -10.05 -9.81 -2.13
N TYR A 120 -8.91 -9.15 -2.38
CA TYR A 120 -8.77 -8.06 -3.35
C TYR A 120 -7.52 -8.27 -4.23
N PRO A 121 -7.42 -9.38 -4.98
CA PRO A 121 -6.23 -9.73 -5.77
C PRO A 121 -5.92 -8.72 -6.88
N GLU A 122 -6.88 -7.86 -7.24
CA GLU A 122 -6.72 -6.77 -8.21
C GLU A 122 -6.01 -5.54 -7.63
N ILE A 123 -5.90 -5.42 -6.30
CA ILE A 123 -5.20 -4.31 -5.65
C ILE A 123 -3.72 -4.64 -5.55
N THR A 124 -2.90 -3.75 -6.08
CA THR A 124 -1.44 -3.86 -5.96
C THR A 124 -0.98 -3.37 -4.59
N THR A 125 -0.35 -4.25 -3.82
CA THR A 125 0.31 -3.92 -2.55
C THR A 125 1.80 -3.73 -2.76
N LEU A 126 2.40 -2.72 -2.12
CA LEU A 126 3.81 -2.35 -2.32
C LEU A 126 4.54 -2.16 -1.00
N GLY A 127 5.82 -2.48 -1.00
CA GLY A 127 6.77 -2.10 0.04
C GLY A 127 6.91 -3.08 1.22
N ILE A 128 6.01 -4.08 1.32
CA ILE A 128 6.10 -5.20 2.27
C ILE A 128 5.92 -6.51 1.53
N HIS A 129 6.54 -7.60 2.02
CA HIS A 129 6.60 -8.88 1.33
C HIS A 129 6.45 -10.04 2.32
N ASP A 130 5.79 -11.12 1.90
CA ASP A 130 5.65 -12.38 2.65
C ASP A 130 6.57 -13.50 2.12
N THR A 131 7.14 -13.32 0.93
CA THR A 131 8.15 -14.21 0.35
C THR A 131 9.33 -13.42 -0.21
N GLU A 132 10.51 -14.06 -0.23
CA GLU A 132 11.72 -13.48 -0.82
C GLU A 132 11.57 -13.28 -2.34
N ALA A 133 10.88 -14.20 -3.01
CA ALA A 133 10.61 -14.10 -4.44
C ALA A 133 9.74 -12.89 -4.79
N ASP A 134 8.76 -12.57 -3.95
CA ASP A 134 7.94 -11.36 -4.11
C ASP A 134 8.78 -10.09 -3.90
N ALA A 135 9.65 -10.09 -2.89
CA ALA A 135 10.55 -8.97 -2.63
C ALA A 135 11.55 -8.71 -3.78
N GLU A 136 11.97 -9.76 -4.49
CA GLU A 136 12.85 -9.63 -5.65
C GLU A 136 12.11 -9.14 -6.91
N ALA A 137 10.82 -9.40 -7.02
CA ALA A 137 10.01 -9.00 -8.17
C ALA A 137 9.85 -7.48 -8.28
N ILE A 138 9.61 -7.00 -9.50
CA ILE A 138 9.20 -5.62 -9.76
C ILE A 138 7.69 -5.61 -9.99
N SER A 139 6.96 -4.89 -9.15
CA SER A 139 5.51 -4.71 -9.33
C SER A 139 5.23 -3.86 -10.56
N ILE A 140 4.52 -4.43 -11.53
CA ILE A 140 4.18 -3.76 -12.79
C ILE A 140 2.67 -3.81 -12.97
N VAL A 141 2.07 -2.65 -13.19
CA VAL A 141 0.67 -2.50 -13.60
C VAL A 141 0.63 -2.04 -15.04
N GLU A 142 -0.22 -2.68 -15.85
CA GLU A 142 -0.47 -2.26 -17.21
C GLU A 142 -1.85 -1.59 -17.32
N LYS A 143 -1.87 -0.35 -17.79
CA LYS A 143 -3.09 0.42 -18.07
C LYS A 143 -2.96 1.10 -19.42
N ASN A 144 -4.00 0.97 -20.25
CA ASN A 144 -4.07 1.61 -21.57
C ASN A 144 -2.85 1.31 -22.47
N GLY A 145 -2.23 0.12 -22.30
CA GLY A 145 -1.03 -0.31 -23.01
C GLY A 145 0.25 0.39 -22.56
N ILE A 146 0.25 0.98 -21.38
CA ILE A 146 1.43 1.55 -20.70
C ILE A 146 1.77 0.66 -19.49
N ARG A 147 3.01 0.18 -19.44
CA ARG A 147 3.54 -0.61 -18.34
C ARG A 147 4.20 0.32 -17.33
N ILE A 148 3.72 0.31 -16.10
CA ILE A 148 4.16 1.18 -15.03
C ILE A 148 4.72 0.31 -13.91
N ALA A 149 6.01 0.41 -13.66
CA ALA A 149 6.66 -0.20 -12.50
C ALA A 149 6.49 0.72 -11.28
N MET A 150 6.18 0.14 -10.13
CA MET A 150 5.96 0.88 -8.89
C MET A 150 6.83 0.32 -7.77
N LEU A 151 7.51 1.22 -7.07
CA LEU A 151 8.39 0.91 -5.96
C LEU A 151 7.98 1.77 -4.75
N ASN A 152 7.99 1.17 -3.56
CA ASN A 152 7.71 1.88 -2.32
C ASN A 152 8.81 1.56 -1.29
N PHE A 153 9.35 2.56 -0.62
CA PHE A 153 10.42 2.42 0.35
C PHE A 153 10.15 3.24 1.59
N THR A 154 10.60 2.77 2.76
CA THR A 154 10.59 3.57 4.00
C THR A 154 12.00 3.92 4.48
N TYR A 155 12.13 5.11 5.08
CA TYR A 155 13.39 5.58 5.68
C TYR A 155 13.83 4.76 6.90
N GLY A 156 12.89 4.17 7.62
CA GLY A 156 13.16 3.48 8.87
C GLY A 156 11.95 2.78 9.45
N LEU A 157 12.16 2.11 10.58
CA LEU A 157 11.12 1.48 11.38
C LEU A 157 11.20 2.00 12.81
N ASN A 158 10.06 2.21 13.46
CA ASN A 158 10.01 2.61 14.87
C ASN A 158 10.38 1.47 15.82
N ASN A 159 10.32 0.25 15.33
CA ASN A 159 10.67 -0.96 16.06
C ASN A 159 11.92 -1.63 15.49
N SER A 160 12.26 -2.80 16.04
CA SER A 160 13.37 -3.60 15.53
C SER A 160 13.15 -4.02 14.08
N MET A 161 14.24 -4.09 13.34
CA MET A 161 14.22 -4.65 11.98
C MET A 161 13.82 -6.14 11.99
N PRO A 162 13.12 -6.62 10.94
CA PRO A 162 12.88 -8.05 10.78
C PRO A 162 14.18 -8.83 10.60
N GLU A 163 14.22 -10.08 11.04
CA GLU A 163 15.33 -10.99 10.73
C GLU A 163 15.44 -11.21 9.22
N LYS A 164 14.31 -11.42 8.55
CA LYS A 164 14.19 -11.51 7.10
C LYS A 164 14.14 -10.10 6.51
N ARG A 165 15.30 -9.57 6.18
CA ARG A 165 15.46 -8.18 5.70
C ARG A 165 14.68 -7.85 4.44
N TRP A 166 14.37 -8.86 3.62
CA TRP A 166 13.59 -8.71 2.40
C TRP A 166 12.10 -8.41 2.64
N MET A 167 11.59 -8.60 3.85
CA MET A 167 10.18 -8.37 4.15
C MET A 167 9.72 -6.93 3.97
N ILE A 168 10.64 -5.96 3.98
CA ILE A 168 10.32 -4.53 3.91
C ILE A 168 11.31 -3.81 3.01
N ASP A 169 10.82 -3.05 2.05
CA ASP A 169 11.65 -2.23 1.19
C ASP A 169 12.12 -0.98 1.92
N MET A 170 13.44 -0.90 2.15
CA MET A 170 14.07 0.16 2.93
C MET A 170 14.85 1.13 2.03
N LEU A 171 14.83 2.40 2.38
CA LEU A 171 15.77 3.42 1.86
C LEU A 171 17.17 3.21 2.47
N SER A 172 17.69 1.97 2.38
CA SER A 172 18.88 1.54 3.11
C SER A 172 20.18 2.09 2.54
N SER A 173 20.31 2.11 1.22
CA SER A 173 21.45 2.71 0.53
C SER A 173 21.05 3.24 -0.84
N GLN A 174 21.76 4.25 -1.28
CA GLN A 174 21.59 4.80 -2.64
C GLN A 174 21.81 3.71 -3.71
N GLU A 175 22.80 2.86 -3.54
CA GLU A 175 23.10 1.78 -4.48
C GLU A 175 21.94 0.79 -4.63
N THR A 176 21.36 0.35 -3.52
CA THR A 176 20.21 -0.57 -3.52
C THR A 176 18.99 0.06 -4.19
N VAL A 177 18.63 1.28 -3.80
CA VAL A 177 17.47 1.98 -4.35
C VAL A 177 17.66 2.27 -5.85
N CYS A 178 18.82 2.78 -6.26
CA CYS A 178 19.11 3.03 -7.66
C CYS A 178 19.13 1.73 -8.47
N GLY A 179 19.65 0.63 -7.92
CA GLY A 179 19.63 -0.68 -8.56
C GLY A 179 18.19 -1.18 -8.83
N ARG A 180 17.28 -1.03 -7.86
CA ARG A 180 15.85 -1.37 -8.03
C ARG A 180 15.18 -0.49 -9.08
N ILE A 181 15.48 0.82 -9.10
CA ILE A 181 14.96 1.75 -10.12
C ILE A 181 15.45 1.37 -11.51
N GLU A 182 16.73 1.01 -11.66
CA GLU A 182 17.27 0.56 -12.96
C GLU A 182 16.61 -0.75 -13.44
N GLN A 183 16.38 -1.71 -12.55
CA GLN A 183 15.62 -2.92 -12.88
C GLN A 183 14.19 -2.58 -13.34
N ALA A 184 13.51 -1.68 -12.62
CA ALA A 184 12.17 -1.22 -12.97
C ALA A 184 12.13 -0.54 -14.35
N LYS A 185 13.12 0.32 -14.66
CA LYS A 185 13.25 0.99 -15.97
C LYS A 185 13.46 0.02 -17.13
N GLN A 186 14.13 -1.11 -16.89
CA GLN A 186 14.30 -2.15 -17.91
C GLN A 186 13.02 -2.96 -18.15
N ALA A 187 12.14 -3.03 -17.14
CA ALA A 187 10.95 -3.86 -17.15
C ALA A 187 9.67 -3.12 -17.59
N ALA A 188 9.65 -1.78 -17.58
CA ALA A 188 8.44 -0.99 -17.79
C ALA A 188 8.71 0.29 -18.58
N ASP A 189 7.61 0.91 -19.10
CA ASP A 189 7.67 2.18 -19.83
C ASP A 189 7.84 3.39 -18.89
N PHE A 190 7.30 3.27 -17.66
CA PHE A 190 7.34 4.29 -16.63
C PHE A 190 7.71 3.67 -15.27
N VAL A 191 8.37 4.45 -14.42
CA VAL A 191 8.67 4.07 -13.03
C VAL A 191 8.12 5.13 -12.10
N ILE A 192 7.37 4.70 -11.09
CA ILE A 192 6.88 5.54 -9.99
C ILE A 192 7.52 5.03 -8.70
N VAL A 193 8.06 5.95 -7.92
CA VAL A 193 8.67 5.65 -6.63
C VAL A 193 7.90 6.39 -5.54
N PHE A 194 7.47 5.66 -4.52
CA PHE A 194 6.79 6.18 -3.34
C PHE A 194 7.74 6.08 -2.14
N PRO A 195 8.51 7.13 -1.83
CA PRO A 195 9.33 7.14 -0.62
C PRO A 195 8.52 7.62 0.57
N HIS A 196 8.58 6.87 1.68
CA HIS A 196 8.07 7.31 2.97
C HIS A 196 9.21 7.94 3.77
N TRP A 197 9.12 9.25 4.01
CA TRP A 197 10.07 10.03 4.80
C TRP A 197 9.55 10.23 6.22
N GLY A 198 10.44 10.20 7.22
CA GLY A 198 10.09 10.49 8.61
C GLY A 198 9.91 11.97 8.92
#